data_7a51d7337411e064c5b94a6cdcb7efca
#
_entry.id   7a51d7337411e064c5b94a6cdcb7efca
#
_cell.length_a   1.000
_cell.length_b   1.000
_cell.length_c   1.000
_cell.angle_alpha   90.00
_cell.angle_beta   90.00
_cell.angle_gamma   90.00
#
_symmetry.space_group_name_H-M   'P 1'
#
loop_
_entity.id
_entity.type
_entity.pdbx_description
1 polymer ?
#
loop_
_entity_poly.entity_id
_entity_poly.type
_entity_poly.pdbx_seq_one_letter_code
_entity_poly.pdbx_strand_id
1 'polypeptide(L)'
;SKPKVAFLEGHGELTELETASLAESLSEFYQVNRIELKENLTSLTERVMIDSTKAFKVKTKYDAVIIAKPQQRFSEKDKFIIDQYIMYGGKVVWLVDPVLASMDSLQSADVTMAIPQDLNLDDQLFTYGVRINTNLIQDLQSVPIPIVTGVVGNQPKTEMFPWYFFPLLTPANNHPIVNNLNALKGEFVSTI
;
A
#
# COMPACT_ATOMS: atom_id res chain seq x y z
N SER A 1 -12.19 -13.04 -21.14
CA SER A 1 -11.20 -11.96 -20.95
C SER A 1 -10.60 -12.07 -19.54
N LYS A 2 -9.31 -11.76 -19.40
CA LYS A 2 -8.68 -11.70 -18.07
C LYS A 2 -9.40 -10.66 -17.20
N PRO A 3 -9.56 -10.90 -15.88
CA PRO A 3 -10.09 -9.90 -14.97
C PRO A 3 -9.14 -8.68 -14.93
N LYS A 4 -9.69 -7.50 -14.59
CA LYS A 4 -8.95 -6.25 -14.64
C LYS A 4 -8.56 -5.78 -13.25
N VAL A 5 -7.28 -5.43 -13.09
CA VAL A 5 -6.75 -4.80 -11.87
C VAL A 5 -6.15 -3.45 -12.23
N ALA A 6 -6.34 -2.44 -11.38
CA ALA A 6 -5.77 -1.13 -11.60
C ALA A 6 -4.93 -0.67 -10.40
N PHE A 7 -3.75 -0.10 -10.68
CA PHE A 7 -3.02 0.71 -9.72
C PHE A 7 -3.59 2.12 -9.73
N LEU A 8 -3.89 2.66 -8.56
CA LEU A 8 -4.30 4.05 -8.40
C LEU A 8 -3.09 4.96 -8.50
N GLU A 9 -3.28 6.10 -9.13
CA GLU A 9 -2.31 7.20 -9.25
C GLU A 9 -2.98 8.54 -8.96
N GLY A 10 -2.16 9.54 -8.66
CA GLY A 10 -2.62 10.91 -8.45
C GLY A 10 -2.53 11.39 -7.00
N HIS A 11 -2.20 10.51 -6.06
CA HIS A 11 -1.99 10.84 -4.64
C HIS A 11 -0.55 10.55 -4.18
N GLY A 12 0.41 10.55 -5.12
CA GLY A 12 1.82 10.28 -4.82
C GLY A 12 2.12 8.81 -4.52
N GLU A 13 1.35 7.92 -5.09
CA GLU A 13 1.55 6.46 -4.99
C GLU A 13 2.87 6.04 -5.66
N LEU A 14 3.28 4.82 -5.39
CA LEU A 14 4.46 4.21 -6.02
C LEU A 14 4.35 4.24 -7.55
N THR A 15 5.43 4.64 -8.18
CA THR A 15 5.57 4.76 -9.64
C THR A 15 5.47 3.41 -10.36
N GLU A 16 5.36 3.45 -11.68
CA GLU A 16 5.37 2.25 -12.52
C GLU A 16 6.65 1.43 -12.32
N LEU A 17 7.80 2.09 -12.19
CA LEU A 17 9.08 1.43 -11.99
C LEU A 17 9.14 0.71 -10.63
N GLU A 18 8.68 1.35 -9.56
CA GLU A 18 8.69 0.77 -8.21
C GLU A 18 7.71 -0.40 -8.07
N THR A 19 6.64 -0.42 -8.84
CA THR A 19 5.65 -1.50 -8.85
C THR A 19 5.83 -2.50 -9.99
N ALA A 20 6.88 -2.39 -10.80
CA ALA A 20 7.06 -3.18 -12.01
C ALA A 20 7.02 -4.70 -11.76
N SER A 21 7.74 -5.19 -10.76
CA SER A 21 7.77 -6.63 -10.44
C SER A 21 6.40 -7.17 -10.01
N LEU A 22 5.64 -6.39 -9.23
CA LEU A 22 4.27 -6.75 -8.84
C LEU A 22 3.33 -6.72 -10.05
N ALA A 23 3.44 -5.69 -10.88
CA ALA A 23 2.63 -5.56 -12.09
C ALA A 23 2.91 -6.70 -13.10
N GLU A 24 4.17 -7.10 -13.26
CA GLU A 24 4.56 -8.24 -14.09
C GLU A 24 3.93 -9.54 -13.58
N SER A 25 4.07 -9.83 -12.30
CA SER A 25 3.48 -11.02 -11.67
C SER A 25 1.95 -11.04 -11.80
N LEU A 26 1.29 -9.91 -11.64
CA LEU A 26 -0.16 -9.80 -11.82
C LEU A 26 -0.57 -9.97 -13.29
N SER A 27 0.25 -9.54 -14.24
CA SER A 27 -0.07 -9.59 -15.67
C SER A 27 -0.23 -11.02 -16.21
N GLU A 28 0.31 -12.01 -15.53
CA GLU A 28 0.10 -13.43 -15.88
C GLU A 28 -1.39 -13.81 -15.81
N PHE A 29 -2.12 -13.28 -14.84
CA PHE A 29 -3.51 -13.65 -14.54
C PHE A 29 -4.51 -12.54 -14.81
N TYR A 30 -4.08 -11.27 -14.76
CA TYR A 30 -4.92 -10.08 -14.84
C TYR A 30 -4.51 -9.16 -15.98
N GLN A 31 -5.45 -8.34 -16.44
CA GLN A 31 -5.14 -7.15 -17.21
C GLN A 31 -4.82 -6.01 -16.24
N VAL A 32 -3.56 -5.60 -16.18
CA VAL A 32 -3.09 -4.55 -15.29
C VAL A 32 -3.20 -3.18 -15.98
N ASN A 33 -3.79 -2.23 -15.28
CA ASN A 33 -3.99 -0.85 -15.73
C ASN A 33 -3.45 0.12 -14.67
N ARG A 34 -3.26 1.37 -15.05
CA ARG A 34 -2.97 2.48 -14.14
C ARG A 34 -4.02 3.56 -14.35
N ILE A 35 -4.54 4.15 -13.29
CA ILE A 35 -5.66 5.09 -13.35
C ILE A 35 -5.49 6.22 -12.36
N GLU A 36 -5.91 7.41 -12.75
CA GLU A 36 -6.13 8.54 -11.86
C GLU A 36 -7.63 8.80 -11.69
N LEU A 37 -8.06 9.13 -10.48
CA LEU A 37 -9.47 9.44 -10.22
C LEU A 37 -9.88 10.80 -10.78
N LYS A 38 -9.06 11.83 -10.54
CA LYS A 38 -9.29 13.21 -10.98
C LYS A 38 -10.69 13.71 -10.62
N GLU A 39 -11.19 13.31 -9.44
CA GLU A 39 -12.53 13.63 -8.96
C GLU A 39 -13.68 13.24 -9.93
N ASN A 40 -13.42 12.31 -10.84
CA ASN A 40 -14.40 11.85 -11.81
C ASN A 40 -15.18 10.65 -11.28
N LEU A 41 -16.47 10.83 -11.02
CA LEU A 41 -17.37 9.82 -10.45
C LEU A 41 -17.45 8.51 -11.25
N THR A 42 -17.08 8.55 -12.53
CA THR A 42 -17.12 7.39 -13.41
C THR A 42 -15.76 6.72 -13.59
N SER A 43 -14.73 7.12 -12.85
CA SER A 43 -13.37 6.54 -13.00
C SER A 43 -13.34 5.05 -12.71
N LEU A 44 -14.00 4.60 -11.64
CA LEU A 44 -14.00 3.21 -11.18
C LEU A 44 -15.27 2.43 -11.52
N THR A 45 -16.36 3.14 -11.85
CA THR A 45 -17.66 2.53 -12.12
C THR A 45 -18.24 3.02 -13.43
N GLU A 46 -19.13 2.24 -14.02
CA GLU A 46 -19.88 2.60 -15.22
C GLU A 46 -21.37 2.27 -15.04
N ARG A 47 -22.23 3.04 -15.69
CA ARG A 47 -23.67 2.76 -15.76
C ARG A 47 -23.96 1.97 -17.03
N VAL A 48 -24.45 0.76 -16.87
CA VAL A 48 -24.84 -0.11 -17.98
C VAL A 48 -26.37 -0.18 -18.04
N MET A 49 -26.94 0.09 -19.19
CA MET A 49 -28.39 -0.10 -19.41
C MET A 49 -28.69 -1.61 -19.44
N ILE A 50 -29.70 -2.02 -18.65
CA ILE A 50 -30.06 -3.44 -18.54
C ILE A 50 -31.00 -3.86 -19.65
N ASP A 51 -31.90 -2.95 -20.08
CA ASP A 51 -32.94 -3.26 -21.09
C ASP A 51 -33.59 -1.98 -21.60
N SER A 52 -34.54 -2.12 -22.56
CA SER A 52 -35.41 -1.07 -23.10
C SER A 52 -36.23 -0.30 -22.04
N THR A 53 -36.28 -0.76 -20.81
CA THR A 53 -36.98 -0.14 -19.68
C THR A 53 -36.28 1.06 -19.05
N LYS A 54 -35.15 1.54 -19.59
CA LYS A 54 -34.33 2.64 -19.05
C LYS A 54 -33.79 2.40 -17.61
N ALA A 55 -33.79 1.16 -17.14
CA ALA A 55 -33.14 0.80 -15.89
C ALA A 55 -31.61 0.72 -16.07
N PHE A 56 -30.86 1.31 -15.12
CA PHE A 56 -29.39 1.26 -15.12
C PHE A 56 -28.91 0.33 -14.01
N LYS A 57 -27.86 -0.42 -14.31
CA LYS A 57 -27.03 -1.11 -13.32
C LYS A 57 -25.67 -0.44 -13.25
N VAL A 58 -25.20 -0.17 -12.04
CA VAL A 58 -23.81 0.24 -11.84
C VAL A 58 -22.95 -0.98 -11.83
N LYS A 59 -21.86 -0.95 -12.61
CA LYS A 59 -20.87 -2.01 -12.72
C LYS A 59 -19.48 -1.43 -12.42
N THR A 60 -18.66 -2.21 -11.73
CA THR A 60 -17.24 -1.87 -11.53
C THR A 60 -16.46 -2.08 -12.82
N LYS A 61 -15.56 -1.16 -13.14
CA LYS A 61 -14.67 -1.25 -14.32
C LYS A 61 -13.50 -2.19 -14.08
N TYR A 62 -13.12 -2.36 -12.83
CA TYR A 62 -11.99 -3.19 -12.37
C TYR A 62 -12.49 -4.17 -11.32
N ASP A 63 -11.89 -5.34 -11.29
CA ASP A 63 -12.17 -6.37 -10.27
C ASP A 63 -11.47 -6.05 -8.95
N ALA A 64 -10.30 -5.39 -9.04
CA ALA A 64 -9.60 -4.84 -7.88
C ALA A 64 -8.84 -3.56 -8.22
N VAL A 65 -8.68 -2.69 -7.22
CA VAL A 65 -7.85 -1.48 -7.26
C VAL A 65 -6.78 -1.59 -6.17
N ILE A 66 -5.54 -1.29 -6.53
CA ILE A 66 -4.39 -1.28 -5.62
C ILE A 66 -3.98 0.15 -5.38
N ILE A 67 -3.97 0.57 -4.12
CA ILE A 67 -3.50 1.88 -3.66
C ILE A 67 -2.17 1.65 -2.95
N ALA A 68 -1.08 1.98 -3.63
CA ALA A 68 0.27 1.61 -3.23
C ALA A 68 1.04 2.79 -2.65
N LYS A 69 1.09 2.89 -1.33
CA LYS A 69 1.85 3.91 -0.57
C LYS A 69 1.53 5.35 -1.00
N PRO A 70 0.27 5.78 -0.92
CA PRO A 70 -0.09 7.16 -1.22
C PRO A 70 0.65 8.11 -0.25
N GLN A 71 1.07 9.27 -0.75
CA GLN A 71 1.80 10.28 0.03
C GLN A 71 1.06 11.61 0.10
N GLN A 72 -0.03 11.76 -0.65
CA GLN A 72 -0.83 12.98 -0.69
C GLN A 72 -2.25 12.71 -0.18
N ARG A 73 -2.82 13.76 0.39
CA ARG A 73 -4.16 13.75 0.96
C ARG A 73 -5.22 13.45 -0.10
N PHE A 74 -6.15 12.54 0.19
CA PHE A 74 -7.31 12.28 -0.64
C PHE A 74 -8.36 13.38 -0.49
N SER A 75 -8.94 13.80 -1.61
CA SER A 75 -10.10 14.69 -1.59
C SER A 75 -11.36 13.93 -1.14
N GLU A 76 -12.35 14.64 -0.61
CA GLU A 76 -13.63 14.03 -0.25
C GLU A 76 -14.33 13.37 -1.44
N LYS A 77 -14.11 13.90 -2.64
CA LYS A 77 -14.66 13.29 -3.87
C LYS A 77 -13.96 11.99 -4.23
N ASP A 78 -12.63 11.93 -4.13
CA ASP A 78 -11.90 10.70 -4.41
C ASP A 78 -12.21 9.62 -3.38
N LYS A 79 -12.34 9.99 -2.10
CA LYS A 79 -12.85 9.10 -1.05
C LYS A 79 -14.23 8.56 -1.40
N PHE A 80 -15.15 9.42 -1.81
CA PHE A 80 -16.49 9.02 -2.23
C PHE A 80 -16.47 8.08 -3.44
N ILE A 81 -15.62 8.32 -4.44
CA ILE A 81 -15.49 7.48 -5.62
C ILE A 81 -15.02 6.07 -5.22
N ILE A 82 -14.03 5.99 -4.33
CA ILE A 82 -13.52 4.71 -3.80
C ILE A 82 -14.60 4.00 -2.98
N ASP A 83 -15.30 4.72 -2.12
CA ASP A 83 -16.41 4.17 -1.32
C ASP A 83 -17.51 3.58 -2.22
N GLN A 84 -17.97 4.32 -3.20
CA GLN A 84 -18.98 3.84 -4.15
C GLN A 84 -18.49 2.60 -4.91
N TYR A 85 -17.23 2.56 -5.32
CA TYR A 85 -16.64 1.40 -5.96
C TYR A 85 -16.70 0.16 -5.06
N ILE A 86 -16.36 0.30 -3.77
CA ILE A 86 -16.44 -0.77 -2.77
C ILE A 86 -17.90 -1.20 -2.56
N MET A 87 -18.83 -0.25 -2.42
CA MET A 87 -20.28 -0.53 -2.24
C MET A 87 -20.88 -1.28 -3.42
N TYR A 88 -20.38 -1.09 -4.64
CA TYR A 88 -20.78 -1.84 -5.82
C TYR A 88 -20.02 -3.16 -6.01
N GLY A 89 -19.27 -3.62 -5.02
CA GLY A 89 -18.59 -4.91 -5.00
C GLY A 89 -17.17 -4.90 -5.55
N GLY A 90 -16.59 -3.73 -5.77
CA GLY A 90 -15.17 -3.56 -6.06
C GLY A 90 -14.29 -3.93 -4.87
N LYS A 91 -13.09 -4.38 -5.12
CA LYS A 91 -12.11 -4.76 -4.10
C LYS A 91 -10.97 -3.77 -4.09
N VAL A 92 -10.55 -3.32 -2.92
CA VAL A 92 -9.41 -2.42 -2.76
C VAL A 92 -8.34 -3.07 -1.90
N VAL A 93 -7.12 -3.06 -2.41
CA VAL A 93 -5.92 -3.42 -1.65
C VAL A 93 -5.25 -2.13 -1.18
N TRP A 94 -5.28 -1.91 0.13
CA TRP A 94 -4.70 -0.76 0.76
C TRP A 94 -3.29 -1.10 1.26
N LEU A 95 -2.28 -0.44 0.72
CA LEU A 95 -0.90 -0.48 1.18
C LEU A 95 -0.56 0.94 1.65
N VAL A 96 -0.79 1.21 2.93
CA VAL A 96 -0.76 2.57 3.50
C VAL A 96 0.27 2.62 4.62
N ASP A 97 1.14 3.62 4.56
CA ASP A 97 2.05 3.96 5.65
C ASP A 97 1.51 5.21 6.37
N PRO A 98 1.06 5.11 7.62
CA PRO A 98 0.55 6.27 8.37
C PRO A 98 1.68 7.18 8.88
N VAL A 99 2.92 6.72 8.78
CA VAL A 99 4.12 7.42 9.23
C VAL A 99 5.19 7.35 8.14
N LEU A 100 5.72 8.49 7.75
CA LEU A 100 6.88 8.57 6.86
C LEU A 100 8.15 8.29 7.68
N ALA A 101 8.77 7.17 7.42
CA ALA A 101 10.08 6.79 7.93
C ALA A 101 10.90 6.12 6.82
N SER A 102 12.16 6.49 6.68
CA SER A 102 13.03 5.95 5.63
C SER A 102 14.45 5.75 6.15
N MET A 103 15.07 4.67 5.72
CA MET A 103 16.50 4.43 5.97
C MET A 103 17.39 5.46 5.27
N ASP A 104 16.98 5.99 4.14
CA ASP A 104 17.77 7.00 3.40
C ASP A 104 17.94 8.28 4.21
N SER A 105 16.96 8.63 5.02
CA SER A 105 17.05 9.76 5.95
C SER A 105 18.13 9.56 7.02
N LEU A 106 18.35 8.32 7.45
CA LEU A 106 19.39 7.95 8.42
C LEU A 106 20.80 7.92 7.82
N GLN A 107 20.93 7.76 6.52
CA GLN A 107 22.24 7.81 5.84
C GLN A 107 22.78 9.23 5.75
N SER A 108 21.92 10.24 5.79
CA SER A 108 22.25 11.66 5.64
C SER A 108 22.31 12.42 6.96
N ALA A 109 21.83 11.84 8.07
CA ALA A 109 21.76 12.49 9.38
C ALA A 109 21.87 11.48 10.53
N ASP A 110 22.52 11.87 11.63
CA ASP A 110 22.66 11.02 12.83
C ASP A 110 21.32 10.71 13.51
N VAL A 111 20.33 11.55 13.26
CA VAL A 111 18.97 11.41 13.81
C VAL A 111 17.97 11.77 12.74
N THR A 112 16.93 10.96 12.59
CA THR A 112 15.79 11.26 11.76
C THR A 112 14.49 11.16 12.56
N MET A 113 13.47 11.90 12.12
CA MET A 113 12.14 11.84 12.72
C MET A 113 11.18 11.07 11.83
N ALA A 114 10.40 10.20 12.44
CA ALA A 114 9.23 9.62 11.82
C ALA A 114 8.09 10.65 11.84
N ILE A 115 7.56 11.01 10.69
CA ILE A 115 6.57 12.09 10.52
C ILE A 115 5.19 11.47 10.26
N PRO A 116 4.16 11.77 11.08
CA PRO A 116 2.79 11.36 10.78
C PRO A 116 2.33 11.88 9.43
N GLN A 117 1.64 11.03 8.68
CA GLN A 117 1.13 11.36 7.35
C GLN A 117 -0.39 11.57 7.38
N ASP A 118 -0.87 12.75 7.00
CA ASP A 118 -2.30 13.03 6.87
C ASP A 118 -2.78 12.70 5.45
N LEU A 119 -3.29 11.49 5.27
CA LEU A 119 -3.88 11.03 4.02
C LEU A 119 -5.37 11.32 3.91
N ASN A 120 -6.03 11.77 4.99
CA ASN A 120 -7.48 11.94 5.08
C ASN A 120 -8.27 10.63 4.85
N LEU A 121 -7.70 9.50 5.26
CA LEU A 121 -8.32 8.18 5.09
C LEU A 121 -8.86 7.58 6.40
N ASP A 122 -8.55 8.18 7.55
CA ASP A 122 -8.82 7.60 8.87
C ASP A 122 -10.30 7.34 9.09
N ASP A 123 -11.17 8.29 8.77
CA ASP A 123 -12.61 8.18 8.89
C ASP A 123 -13.20 7.12 7.96
N GLN A 124 -12.71 7.04 6.73
CA GLN A 124 -13.16 6.05 5.75
C GLN A 124 -12.74 4.64 6.17
N LEU A 125 -11.46 4.44 6.53
CA LEU A 125 -10.96 3.15 7.00
C LEU A 125 -11.64 2.72 8.30
N PHE A 126 -11.89 3.67 9.20
CA PHE A 126 -12.63 3.41 10.43
C PHE A 126 -14.06 2.93 10.15
N THR A 127 -14.73 3.50 9.15
CA THR A 127 -16.06 3.04 8.71
C THR A 127 -16.03 1.61 8.19
N TYR A 128 -14.92 1.18 7.59
CA TYR A 128 -14.70 -0.22 7.16
C TYR A 128 -14.25 -1.14 8.30
N GLY A 129 -14.11 -0.61 9.52
CA GLY A 129 -13.73 -1.36 10.71
C GLY A 129 -12.23 -1.48 10.94
N VAL A 130 -11.43 -0.65 10.28
CA VAL A 130 -9.97 -0.63 10.40
C VAL A 130 -9.51 0.71 10.96
N ARG A 131 -8.69 0.68 12.01
CA ARG A 131 -8.01 1.85 12.55
C ARG A 131 -6.51 1.66 12.42
N ILE A 132 -5.85 2.51 11.64
CA ILE A 132 -4.39 2.53 11.53
C ILE A 132 -3.85 3.54 12.54
N ASN A 133 -2.91 3.11 13.38
CA ASN A 133 -2.30 3.99 14.38
C ASN A 133 -1.03 4.65 13.82
N THR A 134 -0.84 5.92 14.15
CA THR A 134 0.37 6.69 13.79
C THR A 134 1.52 6.37 14.75
N ASN A 135 1.99 5.13 14.73
CA ASN A 135 3.09 4.64 15.55
C ASN A 135 4.01 3.72 14.73
N LEU A 136 5.15 3.38 15.29
CA LEU A 136 6.06 2.39 14.71
C LEU A 136 6.26 1.24 15.70
N ILE A 137 6.20 0.02 15.19
CA ILE A 137 6.46 -1.19 15.97
C ILE A 137 7.97 -1.35 16.14
N GLN A 138 8.38 -1.63 17.37
CA GLN A 138 9.71 -2.12 17.70
C GLN A 138 9.60 -3.56 18.17
N ASP A 139 10.41 -4.46 17.58
CA ASP A 139 10.44 -5.87 17.96
C ASP A 139 11.89 -6.34 18.17
N LEU A 140 12.08 -7.17 19.18
CA LEU A 140 13.36 -7.83 19.42
C LEU A 140 13.67 -8.88 18.34
N GLN A 141 12.63 -9.50 17.75
CA GLN A 141 12.75 -10.35 16.56
C GLN A 141 12.80 -9.47 15.31
N SER A 142 13.96 -8.91 15.05
CA SER A 142 14.16 -7.94 13.97
C SER A 142 15.23 -8.40 12.98
N VAL A 143 15.10 -7.91 11.75
CA VAL A 143 16.11 -8.16 10.70
C VAL A 143 17.29 -7.22 10.91
N PRO A 144 18.55 -7.76 10.98
CA PRO A 144 19.72 -6.92 11.15
C PRO A 144 20.01 -6.12 9.88
N ILE A 145 20.60 -4.93 10.08
CA ILE A 145 21.08 -4.06 9.02
C ILE A 145 22.61 -3.98 9.03
N PRO A 146 23.26 -3.82 7.87
CA PRO A 146 24.70 -3.60 7.80
C PRO A 146 25.04 -2.15 8.18
N ILE A 147 25.93 -1.96 9.15
CA ILE A 147 26.44 -0.65 9.55
C ILE A 147 27.95 -0.63 9.37
N VAL A 148 28.47 0.44 8.76
CA VAL A 148 29.91 0.66 8.63
C VAL A 148 30.44 1.13 9.98
N THR A 149 31.24 0.29 10.65
CA THR A 149 31.79 0.56 11.99
C THR A 149 33.23 1.09 11.95
N GLY A 150 33.88 1.12 10.78
CA GLY A 150 35.22 1.61 10.63
C GLY A 150 35.81 1.28 9.26
N VAL A 151 37.13 1.45 9.15
CA VAL A 151 37.88 1.12 7.92
C VAL A 151 39.04 0.21 8.30
N VAL A 152 39.21 -0.88 7.57
CA VAL A 152 40.38 -1.78 7.70
C VAL A 152 41.18 -1.72 6.41
N GLY A 153 42.35 -1.09 6.46
CA GLY A 153 43.09 -0.73 5.25
C GLY A 153 42.34 0.31 4.43
N ASN A 154 41.96 -0.04 3.20
CA ASN A 154 41.20 0.83 2.29
C ASN A 154 39.76 0.35 2.07
N GLN A 155 39.24 -0.57 2.89
CA GLN A 155 37.90 -1.12 2.77
C GLN A 155 37.04 -0.82 4.00
N PRO A 156 35.75 -0.48 3.82
CA PRO A 156 34.84 -0.27 4.93
C PRO A 156 34.62 -1.59 5.69
N LYS A 157 34.77 -1.56 7.01
CA LYS A 157 34.40 -2.65 7.90
C LYS A 157 32.93 -2.54 8.21
N THR A 158 32.13 -3.53 7.78
CA THR A 158 30.71 -3.60 8.00
C THR A 158 30.38 -4.66 9.05
N GLU A 159 29.53 -4.31 10.00
CA GLU A 159 29.00 -5.21 11.03
C GLU A 159 27.48 -5.21 10.96
N MET A 160 26.84 -6.35 11.31
CA MET A 160 25.39 -6.51 11.30
C MET A 160 24.83 -6.17 12.68
N PHE A 161 23.90 -5.22 12.72
CA PHE A 161 23.21 -4.78 13.94
C PHE A 161 21.72 -5.05 13.85
N PRO A 162 21.07 -5.58 14.92
CA PRO A 162 19.62 -5.72 14.96
C PRO A 162 18.96 -4.35 14.86
N TRP A 163 18.03 -4.21 13.92
CA TRP A 163 17.29 -2.98 13.71
C TRP A 163 15.82 -3.18 14.11
N TYR A 164 15.46 -2.78 15.31
CA TYR A 164 14.20 -3.10 15.94
C TYR A 164 12.95 -2.56 15.19
N PHE A 165 13.11 -1.58 14.30
CA PHE A 165 12.06 -1.08 13.43
C PHE A 165 11.84 -1.93 12.16
N PHE A 166 12.61 -3.02 11.99
CA PHE A 166 12.41 -4.01 10.95
C PHE A 166 11.94 -5.34 11.55
N PRO A 167 10.69 -5.39 12.10
CA PRO A 167 10.18 -6.58 12.71
C PRO A 167 10.07 -7.74 11.71
N LEU A 168 10.23 -8.96 12.22
CA LEU A 168 9.99 -10.18 11.46
C LEU A 168 8.52 -10.57 11.56
N LEU A 169 7.75 -10.30 10.51
CA LEU A 169 6.32 -10.59 10.45
C LEU A 169 6.10 -12.07 10.17
N THR A 170 5.57 -12.80 11.14
CA THR A 170 5.23 -14.20 10.99
C THR A 170 3.74 -14.36 10.65
N PRO A 171 3.41 -15.01 9.51
CA PRO A 171 2.03 -15.23 9.12
C PRO A 171 1.24 -16.03 10.17
N ALA A 172 0.00 -15.65 10.43
CA ALA A 172 -0.91 -16.46 11.22
C ALA A 172 -1.30 -17.72 10.45
N ASN A 173 -1.15 -18.90 11.08
CA ASN A 173 -1.17 -20.21 10.42
C ASN A 173 -2.48 -20.64 9.74
N ASN A 174 -3.58 -19.89 9.82
CA ASN A 174 -4.90 -20.36 9.40
C ASN A 174 -5.61 -19.46 8.37
N HIS A 175 -4.97 -18.41 7.86
CA HIS A 175 -5.63 -17.55 6.90
C HIS A 175 -5.20 -17.88 5.45
N PRO A 176 -6.13 -18.07 4.49
CA PRO A 176 -5.81 -18.47 3.12
C PRO A 176 -4.81 -17.55 2.41
N ILE A 177 -4.82 -16.24 2.73
CA ILE A 177 -3.92 -15.25 2.11
C ILE A 177 -2.47 -15.47 2.52
N VAL A 178 -2.23 -15.95 3.74
CA VAL A 178 -0.87 -16.11 4.30
C VAL A 178 -0.45 -17.57 4.42
N ASN A 179 -1.29 -18.49 3.96
CA ASN A 179 -0.98 -19.90 3.97
C ASN A 179 0.23 -20.19 3.08
N ASN A 180 1.22 -20.89 3.61
CA ASN A 180 2.50 -21.19 2.96
C ASN A 180 3.42 -19.98 2.68
N LEU A 181 3.18 -18.82 3.30
CA LEU A 181 4.15 -17.74 3.28
C LEU A 181 5.20 -17.95 4.39
N ASN A 182 6.45 -17.65 4.05
CA ASN A 182 7.52 -17.52 5.03
C ASN A 182 7.38 -16.21 5.81
N ALA A 183 8.15 -16.07 6.90
CA ALA A 183 8.26 -14.82 7.60
C ALA A 183 8.78 -13.70 6.68
N LEU A 184 8.20 -12.52 6.76
CA LEU A 184 8.51 -11.35 5.95
C LEU A 184 9.18 -10.27 6.82
N LYS A 185 10.16 -9.58 6.25
CA LYS A 185 10.69 -8.37 6.87
C LYS A 185 9.67 -7.25 6.73
N GLY A 186 9.23 -6.69 7.85
CA GLY A 186 8.53 -5.42 7.88
C GLY A 186 9.53 -4.26 7.92
N GLU A 187 9.21 -3.15 7.28
CA GLU A 187 9.99 -1.92 7.36
C GLU A 187 9.11 -0.81 7.90
N PHE A 188 9.44 -0.30 9.10
CA PHE A 188 8.72 0.80 9.74
C PHE A 188 7.21 0.55 9.85
N VAL A 189 6.83 -0.63 10.30
CA VAL A 189 5.44 -1.10 10.37
C VAL A 189 4.69 -0.39 11.49
N SER A 190 3.43 -0.04 11.23
CA SER A 190 2.49 0.51 12.20
C SER A 190 1.50 -0.53 12.69
N THR A 191 0.85 -0.28 13.84
CA THR A 191 -0.22 -1.14 14.34
C THR A 191 -1.56 -0.80 13.71
N ILE A 192 -2.40 -1.81 13.59
CA ILE A 192 -3.81 -1.70 13.20
C ILE A 192 -4.68 -1.97 14.41
#